data_213498fe86f9a4c1235a4694efd5b47f
#
_entry.id   213498fe86f9a4c1235a4694efd5b47f
#
_cell.length_a   1.000
_cell.length_b   1.000
_cell.length_c   1.000
_cell.angle_alpha   90.00
_cell.angle_beta   90.00
_cell.angle_gamma   90.00
#
_symmetry.space_group_name_H-M   'P 1'
#
loop_
_entity.id
_entity.type
_entity.pdbx_description
1 polymer ?
#
loop_
_entity_poly.entity_id
_entity_poly.type
_entity_poly.pdbx_seq_one_letter_code
_entity_poly.pdbx_strand_id
1 'polypeptide(L)'
;MRYGGRTLAKIIATANQKGGVGKTTTAVNLAACLADMDRRVLLIDIDPQGNATSGLGVTVKGGSTVYDVLTDGAPARDAVRATKFKNLSVLPSTIDLSGAEIELVGEDAREHRLEKALNELRGDFDYMFIDSPPSLGLLTLNALTAADSVLVPIQCEYYALEGVGQLMNTLNLVRKRLNPRLDVEGVVLTMLDGRTNLGLQVVGEVKKYFKGKVFKTVVPRNVRLSEAPSHGLPIHLYDARCPGADAYRRLAAELIERNEG
;
A
#
# COMPACT_ATOMS: atom_id res chain seq x y z
N MET A 1 3.24 19.16 6.62
CA MET A 1 2.19 20.12 7.05
C MET A 1 1.88 19.85 8.52
N ARG A 2 1.69 20.85 9.40
CA ARG A 2 1.40 20.64 10.83
C ARG A 2 -0.02 21.11 11.13
N TYR A 3 -0.82 20.31 11.81
CA TYR A 3 -2.14 20.69 12.33
C TYR A 3 -2.15 20.49 13.85
N GLY A 4 -2.48 21.54 14.60
CA GLY A 4 -2.48 21.48 16.07
C GLY A 4 -1.13 21.07 16.72
N GLY A 5 0.01 21.37 16.08
CA GLY A 5 1.35 21.03 16.59
C GLY A 5 1.84 19.61 16.24
N ARG A 6 1.00 18.76 15.60
CA ARG A 6 1.38 17.42 15.14
C ARG A 6 1.62 17.41 13.62
N THR A 7 2.55 16.58 13.17
CA THR A 7 2.76 16.31 11.76
C THR A 7 1.57 15.50 11.24
N LEU A 8 1.00 15.87 10.09
CA LEU A 8 -0.06 15.08 9.45
C LEU A 8 0.52 13.77 8.91
N ALA A 9 -0.29 12.72 8.94
CA ALA A 9 0.07 11.42 8.39
C ALA A 9 0.52 11.52 6.93
N LYS A 10 1.55 10.79 6.57
CA LYS A 10 1.91 10.55 5.17
C LYS A 10 1.08 9.40 4.61
N ILE A 11 0.36 9.67 3.53
CA ILE A 11 -0.47 8.67 2.83
C ILE A 11 0.32 8.10 1.65
N ILE A 12 0.54 6.79 1.65
CA ILE A 12 1.32 6.07 0.64
C ILE A 12 0.44 5.00 0.00
N ALA A 13 0.14 5.13 -1.29
CA ALA A 13 -0.55 4.06 -2.02
C ALA A 13 0.46 3.03 -2.53
N THR A 14 0.14 1.73 -2.40
CA THR A 14 0.89 0.67 -3.08
C THR A 14 0.20 0.35 -4.40
N ALA A 15 0.85 0.57 -5.52
CA ALA A 15 0.26 0.37 -6.83
C ALA A 15 1.20 -0.31 -7.83
N ASN A 16 0.65 -1.26 -8.57
CA ASN A 16 1.23 -1.84 -9.79
C ASN A 16 0.10 -2.61 -10.51
N GLN A 17 0.05 -2.49 -11.83
CA GLN A 17 -0.96 -3.17 -12.66
C GLN A 17 -0.76 -4.69 -12.71
N LYS A 18 0.48 -5.15 -12.59
CA LYS A 18 0.79 -6.58 -12.60
C LYS A 18 0.31 -7.23 -11.29
N GLY A 19 -0.50 -8.28 -11.42
CA GLY A 19 -0.87 -9.14 -10.29
C GLY A 19 0.34 -9.91 -9.74
N GLY A 20 0.32 -10.24 -8.45
CA GLY A 20 1.32 -11.11 -7.85
C GLY A 20 2.71 -10.47 -7.62
N VAL A 21 2.89 -9.17 -7.83
CA VAL A 21 4.19 -8.49 -7.60
C VAL A 21 4.49 -8.20 -6.13
N GLY A 22 3.58 -8.56 -5.21
CA GLY A 22 3.74 -8.36 -3.77
C GLY A 22 3.23 -7.01 -3.27
N LYS A 23 2.21 -6.40 -3.89
CA LYS A 23 1.56 -5.15 -3.39
C LYS A 23 1.08 -5.33 -1.96
N THR A 24 0.08 -6.19 -1.76
CA THR A 24 -0.51 -6.49 -0.45
C THR A 24 0.53 -6.96 0.56
N THR A 25 1.43 -7.87 0.14
CA THR A 25 2.53 -8.33 0.99
C THR A 25 3.39 -7.17 1.47
N THR A 26 3.70 -6.22 0.59
CA THR A 26 4.50 -5.04 0.94
C THR A 26 3.72 -4.09 1.84
N ALA A 27 2.47 -3.78 1.53
CA ALA A 27 1.63 -2.89 2.33
C ALA A 27 1.47 -3.43 3.77
N VAL A 28 1.08 -4.70 3.93
CA VAL A 28 0.88 -5.35 5.24
C VAL A 28 2.17 -5.37 6.07
N ASN A 29 3.27 -5.87 5.48
CA ASN A 29 4.49 -6.08 6.24
C ASN A 29 5.23 -4.77 6.52
N LEU A 30 5.20 -3.80 5.61
CA LEU A 30 5.79 -2.49 5.84
C LEU A 30 5.01 -1.71 6.92
N ALA A 31 3.67 -1.70 6.84
CA ALA A 31 2.81 -1.09 7.85
C ALA A 31 3.06 -1.71 9.24
N ALA A 32 3.14 -3.03 9.31
CA ALA A 32 3.37 -3.72 10.57
C ALA A 32 4.78 -3.49 11.14
N CYS A 33 5.82 -3.43 10.30
CA CYS A 33 7.19 -3.12 10.76
C CYS A 33 7.31 -1.67 11.25
N LEU A 34 6.63 -0.71 10.60
CA LEU A 34 6.59 0.68 11.08
C LEU A 34 5.86 0.79 12.43
N ALA A 35 4.78 0.05 12.60
CA ALA A 35 4.06 0.00 13.87
C ALA A 35 4.91 -0.60 15.01
N ASP A 36 5.72 -1.63 14.71
CA ASP A 36 6.71 -2.19 15.63
C ASP A 36 7.85 -1.20 15.98
N MET A 37 8.11 -0.22 15.09
CA MET A 37 9.02 0.91 15.31
C MET A 37 8.31 2.13 15.92
N ASP A 38 7.22 1.91 16.67
CA ASP A 38 6.44 2.92 17.40
C ASP A 38 5.82 4.04 16.52
N ARG A 39 5.55 3.78 15.24
CA ARG A 39 4.73 4.65 14.40
C ARG A 39 3.26 4.22 14.45
N ARG A 40 2.34 5.19 14.55
CA ARG A 40 0.90 4.95 14.46
C ARG A 40 0.54 4.76 12.98
N VAL A 41 0.09 3.58 12.61
CA VAL A 41 -0.12 3.22 11.21
C VAL A 41 -1.56 2.79 10.98
N LEU A 42 -2.16 3.31 9.90
CA LEU A 42 -3.42 2.82 9.34
C LEU A 42 -3.15 2.12 8.02
N LEU A 43 -3.57 0.87 7.90
CA LEU A 43 -3.64 0.17 6.62
C LEU A 43 -5.06 0.28 6.07
N ILE A 44 -5.20 0.80 4.86
CA ILE A 44 -6.47 0.93 4.15
C ILE A 44 -6.48 -0.13 3.05
N ASP A 45 -7.40 -1.07 3.14
CA ASP A 45 -7.58 -2.11 2.14
C ASP A 45 -8.68 -1.66 1.17
N ILE A 46 -8.31 -1.42 -0.09
CA ILE A 46 -9.28 -1.10 -1.15
C ILE A 46 -9.29 -2.13 -2.28
N ASP A 47 -8.79 -3.33 -2.00
CA ASP A 47 -8.98 -4.48 -2.89
C ASP A 47 -10.22 -5.26 -2.42
N PRO A 48 -11.23 -5.50 -3.30
CA PRO A 48 -12.40 -6.32 -2.97
C PRO A 48 -12.06 -7.73 -2.47
N GLN A 49 -10.85 -8.22 -2.75
CA GLN A 49 -10.39 -9.53 -2.24
C GLN A 49 -10.11 -9.51 -0.73
N GLY A 50 -9.96 -8.35 -0.09
CA GLY A 50 -9.75 -8.21 1.35
C GLY A 50 -8.45 -8.88 1.87
N ASN A 51 -7.43 -9.01 1.02
CA ASN A 51 -6.20 -9.73 1.35
C ASN A 51 -5.36 -9.00 2.39
N ALA A 52 -5.35 -7.68 2.42
CA ALA A 52 -4.66 -6.92 3.46
C ALA A 52 -5.39 -7.03 4.80
N THR A 53 -6.71 -7.02 4.78
CA THR A 53 -7.58 -7.20 5.95
C THR A 53 -7.35 -8.57 6.60
N SER A 54 -7.49 -9.64 5.82
CA SER A 54 -7.31 -11.02 6.29
C SER A 54 -5.86 -11.30 6.69
N GLY A 55 -4.89 -10.71 5.97
CA GLY A 55 -3.46 -10.83 6.27
C GLY A 55 -3.06 -10.25 7.63
N LEU A 56 -3.87 -9.33 8.21
CA LEU A 56 -3.73 -8.84 9.58
C LEU A 56 -4.59 -9.63 10.59
N GLY A 57 -5.22 -10.72 10.16
CA GLY A 57 -6.08 -11.55 11.02
C GLY A 57 -7.40 -10.88 11.40
N VAL A 58 -7.83 -9.88 10.65
CA VAL A 58 -9.10 -9.18 10.89
C VAL A 58 -10.20 -9.87 10.09
N THR A 59 -11.29 -10.23 10.79
CA THR A 59 -12.52 -10.77 10.18
C THR A 59 -13.62 -9.73 10.30
N VAL A 60 -14.23 -9.37 9.20
CA VAL A 60 -15.37 -8.45 9.18
C VAL A 60 -16.66 -9.22 9.47
N LYS A 61 -17.23 -8.99 10.66
CA LYS A 61 -18.51 -9.59 11.10
C LYS A 61 -19.62 -8.55 11.24
N GLY A 62 -19.71 -7.63 10.27
CA GLY A 62 -20.63 -6.48 10.29
C GLY A 62 -19.94 -5.17 10.66
N GLY A 63 -20.71 -4.08 10.67
CA GLY A 63 -20.21 -2.70 10.79
C GLY A 63 -19.61 -2.19 9.48
N SER A 64 -19.36 -0.89 9.43
CA SER A 64 -18.87 -0.21 8.23
C SER A 64 -17.51 -0.70 7.77
N THR A 65 -17.30 -0.67 6.47
CA THR A 65 -16.07 -1.01 5.75
C THR A 65 -15.67 0.14 4.81
N VAL A 66 -14.59 -0.03 4.07
CA VAL A 66 -14.21 0.94 3.02
C VAL A 66 -15.30 1.07 1.94
N TYR A 67 -16.13 0.04 1.72
CA TYR A 67 -17.28 0.12 0.81
C TYR A 67 -18.25 1.22 1.26
N ASP A 68 -18.74 1.17 2.50
CA ASP A 68 -19.69 2.15 3.05
C ASP A 68 -19.09 3.58 3.08
N VAL A 69 -17.78 3.68 3.30
CA VAL A 69 -17.05 4.96 3.25
C VAL A 69 -17.06 5.56 1.85
N LEU A 70 -16.89 4.73 0.82
CA LEU A 70 -16.84 5.21 -0.58
C LEU A 70 -18.23 5.46 -1.17
N THR A 71 -19.20 4.59 -0.91
CA THR A 71 -20.56 4.66 -1.50
C THR A 71 -21.48 5.57 -0.70
N ASP A 72 -21.62 5.33 0.59
CA ASP A 72 -22.59 5.99 1.45
C ASP A 72 -22.04 7.24 2.13
N GLY A 73 -20.71 7.49 2.03
CA GLY A 73 -20.07 8.59 2.73
C GLY A 73 -20.02 8.38 4.25
N ALA A 74 -20.03 7.13 4.70
CA ALA A 74 -19.87 6.78 6.12
C ALA A 74 -18.56 7.37 6.68
N PRO A 75 -18.53 7.89 7.91
CA PRO A 75 -17.31 8.41 8.51
C PRO A 75 -16.24 7.32 8.55
N ALA A 76 -15.05 7.59 7.97
CA ALA A 76 -13.98 6.59 7.94
C ALA A 76 -13.55 6.16 9.35
N ARG A 77 -13.68 7.05 10.35
CA ARG A 77 -13.39 6.76 11.75
C ARG A 77 -14.21 5.59 12.31
N ASP A 78 -15.46 5.47 11.89
CA ASP A 78 -16.38 4.43 12.37
C ASP A 78 -16.08 3.06 11.72
N ALA A 79 -15.42 3.07 10.57
CA ALA A 79 -15.01 1.88 9.85
C ALA A 79 -13.60 1.40 10.23
N VAL A 80 -12.74 2.26 10.83
CA VAL A 80 -11.40 1.87 11.28
C VAL A 80 -11.49 0.88 12.43
N ARG A 81 -10.72 -0.20 12.34
CA ARG A 81 -10.63 -1.25 13.35
C ARG A 81 -9.23 -1.37 13.90
N ALA A 82 -9.10 -1.49 15.22
CA ALA A 82 -7.86 -1.88 15.85
C ALA A 82 -7.51 -3.32 15.47
N THR A 83 -6.23 -3.57 15.21
CA THR A 83 -5.72 -4.93 15.04
C THR A 83 -5.20 -5.46 16.38
N LYS A 84 -4.82 -6.74 16.41
CA LYS A 84 -4.11 -7.31 17.58
C LYS A 84 -2.66 -6.82 17.73
N PHE A 85 -2.20 -6.01 16.79
CA PHE A 85 -0.83 -5.47 16.77
C PHE A 85 -0.84 -4.03 17.27
N LYS A 86 0.08 -3.74 18.21
CA LYS A 86 0.22 -2.39 18.76
C LYS A 86 0.46 -1.37 17.64
N ASN A 87 -0.14 -0.20 17.74
CA ASN A 87 0.03 0.94 16.82
C ASN A 87 -0.43 0.68 15.36
N LEU A 88 -1.07 -0.46 15.06
CA LEU A 88 -1.56 -0.80 13.74
C LEU A 88 -3.08 -0.93 13.74
N SER A 89 -3.74 -0.13 12.94
CA SER A 89 -5.18 -0.20 12.65
C SER A 89 -5.41 -0.53 11.18
N VAL A 90 -6.62 -0.98 10.85
CA VAL A 90 -7.04 -1.26 9.48
C VAL A 90 -8.39 -0.63 9.17
N LEU A 91 -8.54 -0.04 8.00
CA LEU A 91 -9.81 0.24 7.35
C LEU A 91 -10.08 -0.95 6.41
N PRO A 92 -11.00 -1.86 6.79
CA PRO A 92 -11.10 -3.16 6.15
C PRO A 92 -11.90 -3.12 4.85
N SER A 93 -11.63 -4.07 3.97
CA SER A 93 -12.40 -4.39 2.76
C SER A 93 -13.16 -5.69 2.91
N THR A 94 -14.25 -5.79 2.12
CA THR A 94 -14.99 -7.02 1.85
C THR A 94 -15.28 -7.15 0.37
N ILE A 95 -15.80 -8.29 -0.05
CA ILE A 95 -16.18 -8.53 -1.45
C ILE A 95 -17.24 -7.53 -1.96
N ASP A 96 -18.03 -6.94 -1.07
CA ASP A 96 -19.05 -5.94 -1.40
C ASP A 96 -18.43 -4.72 -2.12
N LEU A 97 -17.16 -4.41 -1.83
CA LEU A 97 -16.43 -3.33 -2.49
C LEU A 97 -16.37 -3.48 -4.02
N SER A 98 -16.55 -4.69 -4.55
CA SER A 98 -16.66 -4.89 -6.01
C SER A 98 -17.86 -4.15 -6.63
N GLY A 99 -18.90 -3.90 -5.85
CA GLY A 99 -20.07 -3.12 -6.27
C GLY A 99 -19.80 -1.61 -6.41
N ALA A 100 -18.86 -1.10 -5.62
CA ALA A 100 -18.59 0.35 -5.55
C ALA A 100 -18.22 0.97 -6.92
N GLU A 101 -17.48 0.23 -7.78
CA GLU A 101 -17.11 0.74 -9.11
C GLU A 101 -18.33 0.95 -10.01
N ILE A 102 -19.43 0.21 -9.80
CA ILE A 102 -20.68 0.34 -10.53
C ILE A 102 -21.55 1.43 -9.91
N GLU A 103 -21.69 1.43 -8.59
CA GLU A 103 -22.55 2.34 -7.85
C GLU A 103 -22.10 3.81 -7.93
N LEU A 104 -20.79 4.01 -7.98
CA LEU A 104 -20.19 5.33 -8.15
C LEU A 104 -20.21 5.86 -9.59
N VAL A 105 -20.73 5.09 -10.56
CA VAL A 105 -20.90 5.58 -11.93
C VAL A 105 -21.91 6.73 -11.94
N GLY A 106 -21.48 7.91 -12.43
CA GLY A 106 -22.33 9.09 -12.47
C GLY A 106 -22.28 9.97 -11.22
N GLU A 107 -21.65 9.52 -10.14
CA GLU A 107 -21.47 10.33 -8.95
C GLU A 107 -20.41 11.41 -9.14
N ASP A 108 -20.72 12.63 -8.65
CA ASP A 108 -19.79 13.75 -8.69
C ASP A 108 -18.58 13.50 -7.78
N ALA A 109 -17.40 13.91 -8.26
CA ALA A 109 -16.14 13.80 -7.52
C ALA A 109 -15.85 12.38 -6.96
N ARG A 110 -16.31 11.35 -7.66
CA ARG A 110 -16.18 9.94 -7.25
C ARG A 110 -14.72 9.50 -7.06
N GLU A 111 -13.78 10.13 -7.73
CA GLU A 111 -12.34 9.87 -7.59
C GLU A 111 -11.75 10.46 -6.29
N HIS A 112 -12.46 11.35 -5.61
CA HIS A 112 -12.04 12.05 -4.39
C HIS A 112 -12.70 11.52 -3.11
N ARG A 113 -13.52 10.47 -3.19
CA ARG A 113 -14.25 9.93 -2.04
C ARG A 113 -13.31 9.47 -0.93
N LEU A 114 -12.27 8.71 -1.29
CA LEU A 114 -11.28 8.24 -0.32
C LEU A 114 -10.43 9.38 0.24
N GLU A 115 -10.00 10.34 -0.59
CA GLU A 115 -9.24 11.52 -0.14
C GLU A 115 -10.02 12.28 0.95
N LYS A 116 -11.30 12.57 0.70
CA LYS A 116 -12.16 13.26 1.65
C LYS A 116 -12.25 12.51 2.98
N ALA A 117 -12.49 11.21 2.93
CA ALA A 117 -12.61 10.37 4.11
C ALA A 117 -11.30 10.26 4.92
N LEU A 118 -10.16 10.10 4.26
CA LEU A 118 -8.86 9.97 4.94
C LEU A 118 -8.35 11.28 5.52
N ASN A 119 -8.75 12.44 4.98
CA ASN A 119 -8.36 13.74 5.52
C ASN A 119 -8.78 13.92 6.98
N GLU A 120 -9.90 13.34 7.41
CA GLU A 120 -10.38 13.38 8.79
C GLU A 120 -9.50 12.59 9.77
N LEU A 121 -8.72 11.64 9.26
CA LEU A 121 -7.87 10.74 10.04
C LEU A 121 -6.40 11.14 10.07
N ARG A 122 -5.98 12.11 9.22
CA ARG A 122 -4.56 12.48 9.09
C ARG A 122 -3.88 12.91 10.39
N GLY A 123 -4.62 13.39 11.37
CA GLY A 123 -4.08 13.79 12.68
C GLY A 123 -3.84 12.63 13.66
N ASP A 124 -4.42 11.48 13.38
CA ASP A 124 -4.41 10.34 14.30
C ASP A 124 -3.27 9.36 14.06
N PHE A 125 -2.71 9.36 12.86
CA PHE A 125 -1.66 8.43 12.41
C PHE A 125 -0.39 9.19 12.00
N ASP A 126 0.71 8.46 11.89
CA ASP A 126 1.99 8.95 11.36
C ASP A 126 2.13 8.52 9.88
N TYR A 127 1.68 7.30 9.57
CA TYR A 127 1.61 6.76 8.21
C TYR A 127 0.25 6.14 7.92
N MET A 128 -0.21 6.29 6.68
CA MET A 128 -1.37 5.59 6.14
C MET A 128 -0.96 4.86 4.86
N PHE A 129 -1.15 3.55 4.80
CA PHE A 129 -0.90 2.76 3.59
C PHE A 129 -2.21 2.37 2.92
N ILE A 130 -2.31 2.57 1.61
CA ILE A 130 -3.45 2.13 0.82
C ILE A 130 -3.00 0.94 -0.02
N ASP A 131 -3.56 -0.25 0.25
CA ASP A 131 -3.39 -1.43 -0.61
C ASP A 131 -4.44 -1.42 -1.71
N SER A 132 -4.00 -1.40 -2.97
CA SER A 132 -4.88 -1.25 -4.12
C SER A 132 -4.97 -2.53 -4.97
N PRO A 133 -6.11 -2.76 -5.66
CA PRO A 133 -6.26 -3.89 -6.58
C PRO A 133 -5.28 -3.80 -7.76
N PRO A 134 -5.08 -4.89 -8.52
CA PRO A 134 -4.19 -4.89 -9.68
C PRO A 134 -4.77 -4.15 -10.90
N SER A 135 -6.03 -3.73 -10.86
CA SER A 135 -6.68 -2.95 -11.91
C SER A 135 -6.37 -1.46 -11.81
N LEU A 136 -6.49 -0.73 -12.90
CA LEU A 136 -6.47 0.74 -12.91
C LEU A 136 -7.90 1.32 -12.98
N GLY A 137 -8.84 0.72 -12.24
CA GLY A 137 -10.21 1.16 -12.12
C GLY A 137 -10.39 2.32 -11.14
N LEU A 138 -11.65 2.62 -10.83
CA LEU A 138 -12.03 3.73 -9.96
C LEU A 138 -11.44 3.60 -8.54
N LEU A 139 -11.33 2.39 -8.01
CA LEU A 139 -10.72 2.14 -6.70
C LEU A 139 -9.25 2.58 -6.69
N THR A 140 -8.47 2.18 -7.70
CA THR A 140 -7.06 2.62 -7.82
C THR A 140 -6.95 4.13 -8.05
N LEU A 141 -7.86 4.75 -8.79
CA LEU A 141 -7.90 6.22 -8.93
C LEU A 141 -8.16 6.89 -7.59
N ASN A 142 -9.07 6.38 -6.75
CA ASN A 142 -9.29 6.86 -5.39
C ASN A 142 -8.02 6.75 -4.53
N ALA A 143 -7.29 5.61 -4.61
CA ALA A 143 -6.03 5.46 -3.90
C ALA A 143 -5.00 6.53 -4.30
N LEU A 144 -4.81 6.72 -5.61
CA LEU A 144 -3.82 7.65 -6.14
C LEU A 144 -4.21 9.11 -5.90
N THR A 145 -5.51 9.42 -5.88
CA THR A 145 -6.02 10.76 -5.58
C THR A 145 -5.82 11.11 -4.11
N ALA A 146 -6.04 10.16 -3.21
CA ALA A 146 -5.88 10.34 -1.77
C ALA A 146 -4.41 10.36 -1.30
N ALA A 147 -3.50 9.73 -2.05
CA ALA A 147 -2.12 9.53 -1.64
C ALA A 147 -1.23 10.78 -1.81
N ASP A 148 -0.27 10.95 -0.92
CA ASP A 148 0.83 11.90 -1.08
C ASP A 148 1.89 11.33 -2.03
N SER A 149 2.07 10.00 -1.99
CA SER A 149 3.05 9.31 -2.83
C SER A 149 2.67 7.85 -3.12
N VAL A 150 3.32 7.26 -4.11
CA VAL A 150 3.10 5.87 -4.55
C VAL A 150 4.35 5.03 -4.34
N LEU A 151 4.21 3.94 -3.59
CA LEU A 151 5.19 2.87 -3.48
C LEU A 151 4.91 1.84 -4.57
N VAL A 152 5.92 1.53 -5.38
CA VAL A 152 5.79 0.64 -6.54
C VAL A 152 6.58 -0.65 -6.31
N PRO A 153 5.94 -1.75 -5.86
CA PRO A 153 6.57 -3.07 -5.83
C PRO A 153 6.75 -3.59 -7.25
N ILE A 154 7.98 -4.01 -7.58
CA ILE A 154 8.34 -4.57 -8.89
C ILE A 154 8.99 -5.94 -8.67
N GLN A 155 8.37 -6.97 -9.24
CA GLN A 155 8.94 -8.31 -9.24
C GLN A 155 10.12 -8.38 -10.23
N CYS A 156 11.26 -8.93 -9.79
CA CYS A 156 12.48 -9.03 -10.59
C CYS A 156 12.40 -10.17 -11.63
N GLU A 157 11.52 -10.02 -12.63
CA GLU A 157 11.30 -10.96 -13.75
C GLU A 157 11.39 -10.22 -15.09
N TYR A 158 11.52 -10.97 -16.20
CA TYR A 158 11.75 -10.45 -17.55
C TYR A 158 10.78 -9.33 -17.98
N TYR A 159 9.50 -9.47 -17.68
CA TYR A 159 8.49 -8.46 -18.02
C TYR A 159 8.29 -7.39 -16.95
N ALA A 160 9.30 -7.16 -16.09
CA ALA A 160 9.19 -6.22 -14.97
C ALA A 160 8.85 -4.78 -15.41
N LEU A 161 9.40 -4.33 -16.53
CA LEU A 161 9.26 -2.95 -17.01
C LEU A 161 8.03 -2.73 -17.92
N GLU A 162 7.43 -3.79 -18.46
CA GLU A 162 6.28 -3.65 -19.38
C GLU A 162 5.09 -2.96 -18.70
N GLY A 163 4.72 -3.40 -17.50
CA GLY A 163 3.65 -2.78 -16.72
C GLY A 163 4.00 -1.42 -16.10
N VAL A 164 5.29 -1.13 -15.96
CA VAL A 164 5.76 0.14 -15.36
C VAL A 164 5.43 1.34 -16.22
N GLY A 165 5.59 1.22 -17.55
CA GLY A 165 5.27 2.31 -18.48
C GLY A 165 3.80 2.73 -18.38
N GLN A 166 2.89 1.77 -18.32
CA GLN A 166 1.45 2.03 -18.18
C GLN A 166 1.13 2.66 -16.83
N LEU A 167 1.72 2.16 -15.73
CA LEU A 167 1.58 2.77 -14.41
C LEU A 167 2.04 4.22 -14.41
N MET A 168 3.22 4.52 -14.97
CA MET A 168 3.75 5.89 -15.02
C MET A 168 2.86 6.82 -15.85
N ASN A 169 2.29 6.35 -16.94
CA ASN A 169 1.30 7.11 -17.71
C ASN A 169 0.07 7.44 -16.87
N THR A 170 -0.45 6.47 -16.11
CA THR A 170 -1.57 6.69 -15.20
C THR A 170 -1.22 7.68 -14.10
N LEU A 171 -0.05 7.55 -13.46
CA LEU A 171 0.40 8.51 -12.45
C LEU A 171 0.49 9.93 -13.02
N ASN A 172 0.99 10.09 -14.23
CA ASN A 172 1.06 11.39 -14.90
C ASN A 172 -0.32 11.97 -15.21
N LEU A 173 -1.31 11.14 -15.58
CA LEU A 173 -2.68 11.58 -15.78
C LEU A 173 -3.34 12.01 -14.46
N VAL A 174 -3.14 11.22 -13.38
CA VAL A 174 -3.63 11.56 -12.04
C VAL A 174 -3.01 12.88 -11.56
N ARG A 175 -1.69 13.05 -11.69
CA ARG A 175 -1.01 14.32 -11.36
C ARG A 175 -1.61 15.50 -12.11
N LYS A 176 -1.89 15.34 -13.39
CA LYS A 176 -2.40 16.44 -14.24
C LYS A 176 -3.85 16.82 -13.91
N ARG A 177 -4.67 15.88 -13.49
CA ARG A 177 -6.13 16.08 -13.43
C ARG A 177 -6.75 16.00 -12.04
N LEU A 178 -6.18 15.16 -11.15
CA LEU A 178 -6.80 14.81 -9.88
C LEU A 178 -5.93 15.20 -8.68
N ASN A 179 -4.64 14.83 -8.68
CA ASN A 179 -3.76 15.07 -7.56
C ASN A 179 -2.37 15.58 -8.00
N PRO A 180 -2.19 16.89 -8.16
CA PRO A 180 -0.92 17.49 -8.61
C PRO A 180 0.27 17.23 -7.67
N ARG A 181 0.01 16.87 -6.40
CA ARG A 181 1.04 16.61 -5.39
C ARG A 181 1.56 15.18 -5.40
N LEU A 182 0.87 14.27 -6.09
CA LEU A 182 1.25 12.86 -6.12
C LEU A 182 2.68 12.68 -6.62
N ASP A 183 3.54 12.02 -5.85
CA ASP A 183 4.90 11.67 -6.25
C ASP A 183 5.15 10.15 -6.17
N VAL A 184 6.27 9.69 -6.72
CA VAL A 184 6.74 8.32 -6.51
C VAL A 184 7.54 8.28 -5.21
N GLU A 185 7.03 7.58 -4.19
CA GLU A 185 7.73 7.33 -2.94
C GLU A 185 9.02 6.56 -3.16
N GLY A 186 8.88 5.52 -3.95
CA GLY A 186 9.99 4.69 -4.36
C GLY A 186 9.55 3.38 -4.98
N VAL A 187 10.55 2.67 -5.49
CA VAL A 187 10.39 1.34 -6.08
C VAL A 187 11.00 0.32 -5.16
N VAL A 188 10.22 -0.70 -4.80
CA VAL A 188 10.68 -1.86 -4.03
C VAL A 188 10.83 -3.05 -4.97
N LEU A 189 12.05 -3.55 -5.08
CA LEU A 189 12.34 -4.77 -5.83
C LEU A 189 11.94 -5.97 -4.99
N THR A 190 11.07 -6.81 -5.54
CA THR A 190 10.51 -7.98 -4.85
C THR A 190 10.87 -9.28 -5.54
N MET A 191 10.84 -10.38 -4.77
CA MET A 191 11.05 -11.74 -5.26
C MET A 191 12.35 -11.92 -6.06
N LEU A 192 13.39 -11.14 -5.73
CA LEU A 192 14.69 -11.29 -6.36
C LEU A 192 15.27 -12.68 -6.03
N ASP A 193 15.60 -13.42 -7.06
CA ASP A 193 16.53 -14.56 -6.97
C ASP A 193 17.92 -14.09 -7.43
N GLY A 194 18.79 -13.79 -6.46
CA GLY A 194 20.14 -13.28 -6.73
C GLY A 194 21.09 -14.25 -7.43
N ARG A 195 20.64 -15.50 -7.65
CA ARG A 195 21.40 -16.53 -8.37
C ARG A 195 21.25 -16.43 -9.89
N THR A 196 20.30 -15.61 -10.36
CA THR A 196 20.00 -15.48 -11.79
C THR A 196 20.55 -14.19 -12.37
N ASN A 197 21.26 -14.28 -13.51
CA ASN A 197 21.72 -13.12 -14.26
C ASN A 197 20.55 -12.22 -14.70
N LEU A 198 19.40 -12.82 -14.99
CA LEU A 198 18.19 -12.09 -15.37
C LEU A 198 17.72 -11.14 -14.27
N GLY A 199 17.68 -11.62 -13.02
CA GLY A 199 17.29 -10.78 -11.88
C GLY A 199 18.20 -9.55 -11.73
N LEU A 200 19.50 -9.73 -11.89
CA LEU A 200 20.48 -8.63 -11.83
C LEU A 200 20.34 -7.63 -12.99
N GLN A 201 20.04 -8.11 -14.19
CA GLN A 201 19.77 -7.23 -15.35
C GLN A 201 18.51 -6.39 -15.12
N VAL A 202 17.42 -6.99 -14.64
CA VAL A 202 16.17 -6.28 -14.29
C VAL A 202 16.43 -5.21 -13.24
N VAL A 203 17.18 -5.52 -12.19
CA VAL A 203 17.59 -4.52 -11.18
C VAL A 203 18.31 -3.33 -11.82
N GLY A 204 19.24 -3.59 -12.75
CA GLY A 204 19.96 -2.55 -13.48
C GLY A 204 19.04 -1.64 -14.29
N GLU A 205 18.11 -2.22 -15.04
CA GLU A 205 17.14 -1.47 -15.86
C GLU A 205 16.16 -0.65 -15.01
N VAL A 206 15.62 -1.23 -13.94
CA VAL A 206 14.73 -0.52 -13.00
C VAL A 206 15.46 0.67 -12.36
N LYS A 207 16.72 0.50 -11.95
CA LYS A 207 17.54 1.59 -11.39
C LYS A 207 17.79 2.72 -12.40
N LYS A 208 18.04 2.39 -13.68
CA LYS A 208 18.20 3.39 -14.75
C LYS A 208 16.90 4.17 -14.98
N TYR A 209 15.75 3.47 -14.98
CA TYR A 209 14.47 4.09 -15.24
C TYR A 209 14.03 5.02 -14.09
N PHE A 210 14.14 4.57 -12.85
CA PHE A 210 13.65 5.28 -11.67
C PHE A 210 14.69 6.12 -10.91
N LYS A 211 15.80 6.43 -11.48
CA LYS A 211 16.90 7.31 -10.99
C LYS A 211 16.75 7.79 -9.53
N GLY A 212 17.39 7.11 -8.59
CA GLY A 212 17.36 7.50 -7.15
C GLY A 212 16.09 7.16 -6.38
N LYS A 213 15.01 6.75 -7.03
CA LYS A 213 13.75 6.35 -6.37
C LYS A 213 13.71 4.85 -5.98
N VAL A 214 14.68 4.03 -6.41
CA VAL A 214 14.71 2.62 -6.02
C VAL A 214 15.23 2.49 -4.59
N PHE A 215 14.52 1.73 -3.76
CA PHE A 215 14.99 1.40 -2.42
C PHE A 215 16.26 0.55 -2.49
N LYS A 216 17.19 0.77 -1.55
CA LYS A 216 18.40 -0.04 -1.41
C LYS A 216 18.04 -1.47 -0.99
N THR A 217 17.02 -1.56 -0.15
CA THR A 217 16.49 -2.84 0.35
C THR A 217 15.73 -3.56 -0.76
N VAL A 218 16.06 -4.84 -0.93
CA VAL A 218 15.39 -5.75 -1.88
C VAL A 218 14.70 -6.85 -1.08
N VAL A 219 13.46 -7.17 -1.41
CA VAL A 219 12.72 -8.27 -0.80
C VAL A 219 13.01 -9.56 -1.57
N PRO A 220 13.64 -10.57 -0.96
CA PRO A 220 13.96 -11.82 -1.63
C PRO A 220 12.71 -12.68 -1.85
N ARG A 221 12.78 -13.64 -2.77
CA ARG A 221 11.80 -14.72 -2.83
C ARG A 221 11.89 -15.55 -1.55
N ASN A 222 10.77 -15.63 -0.81
CA ASN A 222 10.70 -16.32 0.46
C ASN A 222 9.31 -16.92 0.67
N VAL A 223 9.22 -18.24 0.83
CA VAL A 223 7.96 -18.95 0.99
C VAL A 223 7.21 -18.54 2.26
N ARG A 224 7.91 -18.15 3.31
CA ARG A 224 7.31 -17.69 4.58
C ARG A 224 6.41 -16.45 4.39
N LEU A 225 6.73 -15.59 3.41
CA LEU A 225 5.89 -14.44 3.03
C LEU A 225 4.54 -14.86 2.43
N SER A 226 4.48 -16.03 1.80
CA SER A 226 3.23 -16.58 1.24
C SER A 226 2.43 -17.34 2.31
N GLU A 227 3.07 -17.89 3.33
CA GLU A 227 2.43 -18.63 4.42
C GLU A 227 1.83 -17.69 5.47
N ALA A 228 2.54 -16.64 5.85
CA ALA A 228 2.17 -15.72 6.94
C ALA A 228 0.72 -15.21 6.88
N PRO A 229 0.17 -14.81 5.70
CA PRO A 229 -1.22 -14.35 5.60
C PRO A 229 -2.25 -15.40 5.99
N SER A 230 -2.01 -16.69 5.75
CA SER A 230 -2.92 -17.76 6.15
C SER A 230 -3.06 -17.91 7.66
N HIS A 231 -2.12 -17.36 8.42
CA HIS A 231 -2.12 -17.28 9.87
C HIS A 231 -2.60 -15.92 10.40
N GLY A 232 -2.93 -14.98 9.50
CA GLY A 232 -3.30 -13.61 9.86
C GLY A 232 -2.18 -12.87 10.60
N LEU A 233 -0.93 -13.12 10.21
CA LEU A 233 0.26 -12.55 10.86
C LEU A 233 1.17 -11.86 9.84
N PRO A 234 1.66 -10.64 10.16
CA PRO A 234 2.80 -10.07 9.45
C PRO A 234 4.04 -10.95 9.59
N ILE A 235 4.93 -10.89 8.59
CA ILE A 235 6.07 -11.81 8.48
C ILE A 235 7.00 -11.79 9.70
N HIS A 236 7.25 -10.61 10.29
CA HIS A 236 8.17 -10.47 11.43
C HIS A 236 7.62 -11.09 12.73
N LEU A 237 6.29 -11.34 12.79
CA LEU A 237 5.63 -12.05 13.89
C LEU A 237 5.37 -13.53 13.55
N TYR A 238 5.29 -13.87 12.26
CA TYR A 238 5.17 -15.26 11.81
C TYR A 238 6.50 -16.02 11.87
N ASP A 239 7.55 -15.42 11.30
CA ASP A 239 8.92 -15.96 11.33
C ASP A 239 9.93 -14.81 11.39
N ALA A 240 10.27 -14.39 12.61
CA ALA A 240 11.13 -13.24 12.87
C ALA A 240 12.55 -13.35 12.30
N ARG A 241 13.00 -14.57 12.01
CA ARG A 241 14.39 -14.86 11.56
C ARG A 241 14.49 -15.10 10.07
N CYS A 242 13.38 -15.18 9.34
CA CYS A 242 13.44 -15.43 7.90
C CYS A 242 13.96 -14.20 7.13
N PRO A 243 14.55 -14.40 5.94
CA PRO A 243 15.06 -13.30 5.11
C PRO A 243 13.99 -12.27 4.73
N GLY A 244 12.72 -12.69 4.62
CA GLY A 244 11.59 -11.79 4.36
C GLY A 244 11.34 -10.81 5.49
N ALA A 245 11.40 -11.26 6.75
CA ALA A 245 11.22 -10.42 7.93
C ALA A 245 12.34 -9.39 8.05
N ASP A 246 13.59 -9.80 7.85
CA ASP A 246 14.74 -8.90 7.86
C ASP A 246 14.63 -7.84 6.74
N ALA A 247 14.21 -8.23 5.53
CA ALA A 247 14.03 -7.31 4.43
C ALA A 247 12.97 -6.25 4.73
N TYR A 248 11.81 -6.61 5.28
CA TYR A 248 10.76 -5.63 5.60
C TYR A 248 11.13 -4.72 6.77
N ARG A 249 11.87 -5.19 7.79
CA ARG A 249 12.42 -4.32 8.84
C ARG A 249 13.38 -3.28 8.27
N ARG A 250 14.30 -3.70 7.39
CA ARG A 250 15.23 -2.77 6.73
C ARG A 250 14.50 -1.80 5.80
N LEU A 251 13.48 -2.26 5.08
CA LEU A 251 12.67 -1.41 4.22
C LEU A 251 11.91 -0.34 5.03
N ALA A 252 11.37 -0.72 6.19
CA ALA A 252 10.71 0.23 7.10
C ALA A 252 11.69 1.29 7.64
N ALA A 253 12.89 0.87 8.06
CA ALA A 253 13.93 1.79 8.51
C ALA A 253 14.37 2.74 7.38
N GLU A 254 14.55 2.23 6.16
CA GLU A 254 14.91 3.04 4.99
C GLU A 254 13.79 4.03 4.62
N LEU A 255 12.51 3.64 4.77
CA LEU A 255 11.37 4.54 4.55
C LEU A 255 11.34 5.69 5.55
N ILE A 256 11.58 5.40 6.84
CA ILE A 256 11.69 6.41 7.89
C ILE A 256 12.84 7.39 7.58
N GLU A 257 14.02 6.87 7.24
CA GLU A 257 15.19 7.71 6.89
C GLU A 257 14.85 8.66 5.74
N ARG A 258 14.14 8.20 4.71
CA ARG A 258 13.76 9.03 3.55
C ARG A 258 12.72 10.10 3.85
N ASN A 259 11.88 9.89 4.87
CA ASN A 259 10.74 10.77 5.15
C ASN A 259 10.93 11.66 6.38
N GLU A 260 11.79 11.27 7.32
CA GLU A 260 11.98 11.95 8.60
C GLU A 260 13.43 12.47 8.78
N GLY A 261 14.37 12.03 7.92
CA GLY A 261 15.76 12.52 7.86
C GLY A 261 15.86 13.67 6.89
#